data_e54d57d32159380ad75b14a5a9bb0534
#
_entry.id   e54d57d32159380ad75b14a5a9bb0534
#
_cell.length_a   1.000
_cell.length_b   1.000
_cell.length_c   1.000
_cell.angle_alpha   90.00
_cell.angle_beta   90.00
_cell.angle_gamma   90.00
#
_symmetry.space_group_name_H-M   'P 1'
#
loop_
_entity.id
_entity.type
_entity.pdbx_description
1 polymer ?
#
loop_
_entity_poly.entity_id
_entity_poly.type
_entity_poly.pdbx_seq_one_letter_code
_entity_poly.pdbx_strand_id
1 'polypeptide(L)'
;MKDKIYDVVIIGGGPGGIGCAIESSAHNIGEILLIEKTENHSNTIRKFYKDNKRVDKDYKGQVTTLQGNVEFFDGTKETTLDYFNDLLDTEKIDSIFNTEVEKIIRNKQTDLLEIHTSKGIIQTKNTIIAIGKMGKPNKPDYKLPPSIKTQINFNLDKCSSNEKILIVGGGNSAAEYAYDLADLNNNITLVYRKAEF
;
A
#
# COMPACT_ATOMS: atom_id res chain seq x y z
N MET A 1 -10.49 -6.10 24.93
CA MET A 1 -10.91 -5.03 24.02
C MET A 1 -12.44 -4.81 23.99
N LYS A 2 -13.22 -5.48 24.84
CA LYS A 2 -14.70 -5.44 24.72
C LYS A 2 -15.38 -4.13 25.13
N ASP A 3 -14.70 -3.22 25.81
CA ASP A 3 -15.33 -2.03 26.43
C ASP A 3 -14.73 -0.68 25.99
N LYS A 4 -13.73 -0.68 25.06
CA LYS A 4 -13.14 0.57 24.56
C LYS A 4 -13.91 1.04 23.33
N ILE A 5 -14.43 2.27 23.40
CA ILE A 5 -15.05 2.96 22.26
C ILE A 5 -14.01 3.92 21.69
N TYR A 6 -13.70 3.77 20.42
CA TYR A 6 -12.78 4.67 19.73
C TYR A 6 -13.51 5.89 19.17
N ASP A 7 -12.84 7.02 19.11
CA ASP A 7 -13.37 8.21 18.44
C ASP A 7 -13.32 8.04 16.93
N VAL A 8 -12.22 7.45 16.43
CA VAL A 8 -12.07 7.09 15.03
C VAL A 8 -11.33 5.76 14.86
N VAL A 9 -11.86 4.91 13.99
CA VAL A 9 -11.17 3.70 13.51
C VAL A 9 -10.82 3.89 12.03
N ILE A 10 -9.55 3.72 11.71
CA ILE A 10 -9.01 3.82 10.35
C ILE A 10 -8.73 2.43 9.81
N ILE A 11 -9.32 2.10 8.67
CA ILE A 11 -9.24 0.77 8.04
C ILE A 11 -8.27 0.84 6.87
N GLY A 12 -7.12 0.19 7.02
CA GLY A 12 -6.04 0.12 6.06
C GLY A 12 -4.80 0.91 6.51
N GLY A 13 -3.70 0.18 6.73
CA GLY A 13 -2.40 0.70 7.18
C GLY A 13 -1.47 1.13 6.04
N GLY A 14 -2.02 1.57 4.91
CA GLY A 14 -1.26 2.18 3.83
C GLY A 14 -0.97 3.67 4.09
N PRO A 15 -0.25 4.36 3.17
CA PRO A 15 0.10 5.78 3.32
C PRO A 15 -1.12 6.68 3.63
N GLY A 16 -2.26 6.44 2.96
CA GLY A 16 -3.49 7.19 3.22
C GLY A 16 -4.05 6.98 4.62
N GLY A 17 -4.01 5.73 5.14
CA GLY A 17 -4.47 5.44 6.49
C GLY A 17 -3.55 6.01 7.56
N ILE A 18 -2.24 5.91 7.35
CA ILE A 18 -1.23 6.52 8.24
C ILE A 18 -1.44 8.04 8.27
N GLY A 19 -1.54 8.70 7.10
CA GLY A 19 -1.81 10.13 7.04
C GLY A 19 -3.07 10.52 7.81
N CYS A 20 -4.18 9.77 7.63
CA CYS A 20 -5.41 10.01 8.38
C CYS A 20 -5.22 9.83 9.90
N ALA A 21 -4.42 8.87 10.34
CA ALA A 21 -4.16 8.63 11.77
C ALA A 21 -3.38 9.81 12.38
N ILE A 22 -2.31 10.24 11.71
CA ILE A 22 -1.48 11.36 12.16
C ILE A 22 -2.27 12.66 12.17
N GLU A 23 -3.04 12.96 11.11
CA GLU A 23 -3.89 14.15 11.09
C GLU A 23 -4.97 14.09 12.20
N SER A 24 -5.52 12.93 12.48
CA SER A 24 -6.47 12.77 13.59
C SER A 24 -5.81 13.09 14.94
N SER A 25 -4.57 12.64 15.16
CA SER A 25 -3.79 12.96 16.36
C SER A 25 -3.50 14.46 16.46
N ALA A 26 -3.01 15.06 15.38
CA ALA A 26 -2.70 16.49 15.32
C ALA A 26 -3.93 17.38 15.57
N HIS A 27 -5.12 16.91 15.24
CA HIS A 27 -6.39 17.58 15.56
C HIS A 27 -6.97 17.20 16.92
N ASN A 28 -6.18 16.56 17.80
CA ASN A 28 -6.59 16.17 19.16
C ASN A 28 -7.83 15.26 19.20
N ILE A 29 -8.03 14.44 18.18
CA ILE A 29 -9.02 13.37 18.27
C ILE A 29 -8.49 12.35 19.28
N GLY A 30 -9.30 11.97 20.25
CA GLY A 30 -8.86 11.21 21.42
C GLY A 30 -8.41 9.79 21.08
N GLU A 31 -9.34 8.84 21.09
CA GLU A 31 -9.03 7.42 20.88
C GLU A 31 -8.99 7.05 19.40
N ILE A 32 -7.81 6.87 18.86
CA ILE A 32 -7.56 6.52 17.45
C ILE A 32 -7.10 5.07 17.36
N LEU A 33 -7.62 4.31 16.39
CA LEU A 33 -7.18 2.96 16.08
C LEU A 33 -6.95 2.79 14.59
N LEU A 34 -5.77 2.28 14.21
CA LEU A 34 -5.44 1.86 12.87
C LEU A 34 -5.55 0.34 12.75
N ILE A 35 -6.32 -0.16 11.78
CA ILE A 35 -6.48 -1.60 11.51
C ILE A 35 -5.86 -1.94 10.16
N GLU A 36 -4.96 -2.92 10.14
CA GLU A 36 -4.35 -3.44 8.92
C GLU A 36 -4.50 -4.96 8.85
N LYS A 37 -4.90 -5.48 7.71
CA LYS A 37 -5.11 -6.91 7.49
C LYS A 37 -3.82 -7.72 7.40
N THR A 38 -2.73 -7.08 7.04
CA THR A 38 -1.42 -7.72 6.92
C THR A 38 -0.59 -7.55 8.19
N GLU A 39 0.56 -8.20 8.24
CA GLU A 39 1.44 -8.19 9.41
C GLU A 39 2.11 -6.84 9.69
N ASN A 40 2.15 -5.96 8.67
CA ASN A 40 2.77 -4.64 8.76
C ASN A 40 1.99 -3.60 7.96
N HIS A 41 2.20 -2.31 8.28
CA HIS A 41 1.70 -1.22 7.47
C HIS A 41 2.32 -1.22 6.05
N SER A 42 1.70 -0.47 5.14
CA SER A 42 2.22 -0.21 3.79
C SER A 42 2.55 -1.48 2.98
N ASN A 43 1.75 -2.53 3.15
CA ASN A 43 1.99 -3.84 2.54
C ASN A 43 2.22 -3.78 1.02
N THR A 44 1.54 -2.89 0.31
CA THR A 44 1.74 -2.72 -1.14
C THR A 44 3.16 -2.27 -1.47
N ILE A 45 3.71 -1.32 -0.69
CA ILE A 45 5.09 -0.85 -0.86
C ILE A 45 6.05 -1.99 -0.49
N ARG A 46 5.85 -2.63 0.66
CA ARG A 46 6.71 -3.73 1.12
C ARG A 46 6.78 -4.87 0.13
N LYS A 47 5.66 -5.27 -0.43
CA LYS A 47 5.54 -6.47 -1.27
C LYS A 47 5.89 -6.24 -2.73
N PHE A 48 5.54 -5.09 -3.30
CA PHE A 48 5.60 -4.89 -4.75
C PHE A 48 6.69 -3.91 -5.20
N TYR A 49 7.24 -3.11 -4.28
CA TYR A 49 8.38 -2.28 -4.63
C TYR A 49 9.67 -3.07 -4.43
N LYS A 50 10.55 -3.03 -5.42
CA LYS A 50 11.91 -3.56 -5.29
C LYS A 50 12.71 -2.76 -4.26
N ASP A 51 13.78 -3.32 -3.77
CA ASP A 51 14.69 -2.63 -2.87
C ASP A 51 15.29 -1.40 -3.54
N ASN A 52 15.48 -0.33 -2.77
CA ASN A 52 15.93 0.98 -3.24
C ASN A 52 15.04 1.65 -4.30
N LYS A 53 13.81 1.15 -4.53
CA LYS A 53 12.88 1.82 -5.45
C LYS A 53 12.56 3.21 -4.94
N ARG A 54 12.71 4.21 -5.83
CA ARG A 54 12.33 5.59 -5.54
C ARG A 54 10.84 5.70 -5.25
N VAL A 55 10.53 6.51 -4.24
CA VAL A 55 9.18 6.94 -3.86
C VAL A 55 9.20 8.46 -3.86
N ASP A 56 8.62 9.05 -4.88
CA ASP A 56 8.63 10.49 -5.09
C ASP A 56 7.34 11.12 -4.58
N LYS A 57 7.45 12.31 -3.99
CA LYS A 57 6.31 13.12 -3.57
C LYS A 57 5.49 13.56 -4.79
N ASP A 58 6.17 14.02 -5.80
CA ASP A 58 5.54 14.52 -7.01
C ASP A 58 5.48 13.44 -8.10
N TYR A 59 4.31 13.26 -8.68
CA TYR A 59 4.16 12.42 -9.86
C TYR A 59 4.53 13.23 -11.12
N LYS A 60 5.10 12.58 -12.11
CA LYS A 60 5.54 13.21 -13.37
C LYS A 60 4.46 14.14 -13.94
N GLY A 61 4.76 15.42 -14.02
CA GLY A 61 3.85 16.46 -14.51
C GLY A 61 2.81 16.98 -13.51
N GLN A 62 2.87 16.54 -12.25
CA GLN A 62 2.01 17.01 -11.17
C GLN A 62 2.88 17.44 -9.98
N VAL A 63 2.76 18.70 -9.60
CA VAL A 63 3.35 19.20 -8.35
C VAL A 63 2.29 19.07 -7.27
N THR A 64 2.60 18.28 -6.24
CA THR A 64 1.69 18.03 -5.14
C THR A 64 1.91 19.06 -4.03
N THR A 65 0.91 19.92 -3.81
CA THR A 65 0.87 20.76 -2.62
C THR A 65 0.30 19.92 -1.47
N LEU A 66 1.16 19.57 -0.52
CA LEU A 66 0.72 18.89 0.69
C LEU A 66 -0.11 19.85 1.55
N GLN A 67 -1.22 19.33 2.06
CA GLN A 67 -2.08 20.02 3.02
C GLN A 67 -2.16 19.16 4.27
N GLY A 68 -2.07 19.78 5.44
CA GLY A 68 -2.08 19.08 6.72
C GLY A 68 -0.70 19.07 7.39
N ASN A 69 -0.57 18.23 8.42
CA ASN A 69 0.61 18.19 9.30
C ASN A 69 1.62 17.12 8.89
N VAL A 70 1.25 16.20 8.01
CA VAL A 70 2.17 15.16 7.53
C VAL A 70 2.98 15.71 6.37
N GLU A 71 4.27 15.88 6.58
CA GLU A 71 5.22 16.15 5.50
C GLU A 71 5.54 14.86 4.76
N PHE A 72 5.86 14.97 3.47
CA PHE A 72 6.32 13.85 2.67
C PHE A 72 7.46 14.28 1.76
N PHE A 73 8.53 13.48 1.75
CA PHE A 73 9.76 13.77 1.03
C PHE A 73 10.05 12.66 0.01
N ASP A 74 10.79 13.02 -1.03
CA ASP A 74 11.37 12.04 -1.93
C ASP A 74 12.32 11.12 -1.17
N GLY A 75 12.25 9.84 -1.47
CA GLY A 75 13.07 8.84 -0.81
C GLY A 75 13.13 7.51 -1.56
N THR A 76 13.51 6.48 -0.86
CA THR A 76 13.44 5.10 -1.32
C THR A 76 12.32 4.34 -0.59
N LYS A 77 12.03 3.14 -1.04
CA LYS A 77 11.13 2.21 -0.34
C LYS A 77 11.46 2.13 1.16
N GLU A 78 12.74 1.93 1.47
CA GLU A 78 13.22 1.73 2.84
C GLU A 78 13.00 3.00 3.68
N THR A 79 13.53 4.13 3.23
CA THR A 79 13.41 5.40 3.95
C THR A 79 11.96 5.84 4.11
N THR A 80 11.09 5.53 3.13
CA THR A 80 9.66 5.81 3.23
C THR A 80 8.98 4.91 4.27
N LEU A 81 9.35 3.63 4.33
CA LEU A 81 8.79 2.70 5.31
C LEU A 81 9.25 3.05 6.73
N ASP A 82 10.52 3.42 6.92
CA ASP A 82 11.06 3.87 8.20
C ASP A 82 10.37 5.16 8.66
N TYR A 83 10.19 6.12 7.77
CA TYR A 83 9.45 7.34 8.06
C TYR A 83 8.01 7.06 8.54
N PHE A 84 7.30 6.12 7.92
CA PHE A 84 5.96 5.74 8.36
C PHE A 84 5.95 5.02 9.72
N ASN A 85 6.97 4.22 10.03
CA ASN A 85 7.14 3.65 11.37
C ASN A 85 7.30 4.78 12.39
N ASP A 86 8.25 5.69 12.14
CA ASP A 86 8.55 6.81 13.05
C ASP A 86 7.33 7.69 13.32
N LEU A 87 6.50 7.95 12.30
CA LEU A 87 5.25 8.69 12.48
C LEU A 87 4.27 7.97 13.41
N LEU A 88 4.06 6.68 13.21
CA LEU A 88 3.13 5.89 14.03
C LEU A 88 3.61 5.79 15.48
N ASP A 89 4.91 5.60 15.69
CA ASP A 89 5.54 5.47 17.00
C ASP A 89 5.55 6.80 17.76
N THR A 90 5.90 7.91 17.08
CA THR A 90 5.95 9.25 17.67
C THR A 90 4.58 9.69 18.14
N GLU A 91 3.56 9.50 17.33
CA GLU A 91 2.18 9.86 17.67
C GLU A 91 1.46 8.80 18.52
N LYS A 92 2.15 7.70 18.84
CA LYS A 92 1.62 6.58 19.65
C LYS A 92 0.26 6.08 19.16
N ILE A 93 0.13 5.94 17.84
CA ILE A 93 -1.12 5.47 17.24
C ILE A 93 -1.35 3.98 17.58
N ASP A 94 -2.45 3.70 18.28
CA ASP A 94 -2.89 2.33 18.48
C ASP A 94 -3.08 1.63 17.13
N SER A 95 -2.36 0.52 16.91
CA SER A 95 -2.38 -0.21 15.63
C SER A 95 -2.60 -1.70 15.84
N ILE A 96 -3.51 -2.29 15.07
CA ILE A 96 -3.77 -3.72 15.08
C ILE A 96 -3.51 -4.30 13.69
N PHE A 97 -2.49 -5.14 13.61
CA PHE A 97 -2.10 -5.87 12.40
C PHE A 97 -2.72 -7.27 12.35
N ASN A 98 -2.61 -7.94 11.19
CA ASN A 98 -3.20 -9.26 10.95
C ASN A 98 -4.70 -9.32 11.28
N THR A 99 -5.43 -8.24 10.95
CA THR A 99 -6.84 -8.07 11.30
C THR A 99 -7.62 -7.60 10.10
N GLU A 100 -8.38 -8.51 9.51
CA GLU A 100 -9.23 -8.20 8.37
C GLU A 100 -10.57 -7.63 8.86
N VAL A 101 -10.99 -6.51 8.27
CA VAL A 101 -12.32 -5.95 8.48
C VAL A 101 -13.27 -6.56 7.44
N GLU A 102 -14.34 -7.18 7.92
CA GLU A 102 -15.30 -7.89 7.09
C GLU A 102 -16.52 -7.04 6.76
N LYS A 103 -17.01 -6.27 7.72
CA LYS A 103 -18.15 -5.35 7.52
C LYS A 103 -18.21 -4.27 8.60
N ILE A 104 -18.96 -3.22 8.32
CA ILE A 104 -19.24 -2.10 9.20
C ILE A 104 -20.75 -1.99 9.31
N ILE A 105 -21.26 -1.93 10.54
CA ILE A 105 -22.70 -1.82 10.82
C ILE A 105 -22.90 -0.64 11.78
N ARG A 106 -23.90 0.20 11.52
CA ARG A 106 -24.35 1.19 12.50
C ARG A 106 -25.34 0.53 13.46
N ASN A 107 -25.03 0.53 14.74
CA ASN A 107 -25.92 0.09 15.79
C ASN A 107 -26.97 1.18 16.04
N LYS A 108 -28.24 0.88 15.77
CA LYS A 108 -29.34 1.85 15.87
C LYS A 108 -29.69 2.27 17.31
N GLN A 109 -29.27 1.49 18.31
CA GLN A 109 -29.54 1.77 19.71
C GLN A 109 -28.51 2.70 20.33
N THR A 110 -27.23 2.50 19.97
CA THR A 110 -26.09 3.26 20.51
C THR A 110 -25.62 4.37 19.60
N ASP A 111 -26.05 4.37 18.34
CA ASP A 111 -25.56 5.20 17.23
C ASP A 111 -24.06 5.03 16.92
N LEU A 112 -23.41 4.02 17.49
CA LEU A 112 -22.02 3.68 17.22
C LEU A 112 -21.89 2.82 15.95
N LEU A 113 -20.71 2.87 15.34
CA LEU A 113 -20.31 1.93 14.30
C LEU A 113 -19.68 0.70 14.95
N GLU A 114 -20.12 -0.46 14.52
CA GLU A 114 -19.54 -1.76 14.85
C GLU A 114 -18.70 -2.24 13.69
N ILE A 115 -17.38 -2.30 13.90
CA ILE A 115 -16.41 -2.79 12.94
C ILE A 115 -16.21 -4.28 13.22
N HIS A 116 -16.79 -5.12 12.38
CA HIS A 116 -16.62 -6.58 12.47
C HIS A 116 -15.32 -6.98 11.83
N THR A 117 -14.46 -7.62 12.59
CA THR A 117 -13.14 -8.05 12.18
C THR A 117 -12.93 -9.53 12.41
N SER A 118 -11.90 -10.11 11.79
CA SER A 118 -11.45 -11.49 12.03
C SER A 118 -11.09 -11.79 13.49
N LYS A 119 -10.92 -10.76 14.34
CA LYS A 119 -10.56 -10.88 15.76
C LYS A 119 -11.68 -10.44 16.74
N GLY A 120 -12.84 -10.07 16.23
CA GLY A 120 -13.98 -9.61 17.04
C GLY A 120 -14.55 -8.27 16.59
N ILE A 121 -15.42 -7.70 17.39
CA ILE A 121 -16.13 -6.46 17.08
C ILE A 121 -15.47 -5.30 17.83
N ILE A 122 -15.21 -4.20 17.12
CA ILE A 122 -14.67 -2.95 17.64
C ILE A 122 -15.74 -1.87 17.49
N GLN A 123 -15.96 -1.08 18.54
CA GLN A 123 -16.93 0.01 18.52
C GLN A 123 -16.24 1.35 18.32
N THR A 124 -16.81 2.20 17.47
CA THR A 124 -16.29 3.53 17.19
C THR A 124 -17.38 4.53 16.86
N LYS A 125 -17.11 5.81 17.12
CA LYS A 125 -17.99 6.90 16.69
C LYS A 125 -17.90 7.16 15.18
N ASN A 126 -16.68 7.09 14.63
CA ASN A 126 -16.39 7.38 13.23
C ASN A 126 -15.45 6.33 12.63
N THR A 127 -15.48 6.15 11.31
CA THR A 127 -14.52 5.31 10.61
C THR A 127 -14.06 5.95 9.31
N ILE A 128 -12.79 5.74 8.99
CA ILE A 128 -12.17 6.15 7.73
C ILE A 128 -11.75 4.89 6.98
N ILE A 129 -12.16 4.78 5.72
CA ILE A 129 -11.82 3.63 4.87
C ILE A 129 -10.65 4.06 3.96
N ALA A 130 -9.46 3.51 4.23
CA ALA A 130 -8.20 3.82 3.53
C ALA A 130 -7.54 2.56 2.94
N ILE A 131 -8.34 1.65 2.39
CA ILE A 131 -7.91 0.32 1.90
C ILE A 131 -7.11 0.34 0.60
N GLY A 132 -6.93 1.51 -0.01
CA GLY A 132 -6.22 1.68 -1.26
C GLY A 132 -6.96 1.08 -2.47
N LYS A 133 -6.34 1.20 -3.64
CA LYS A 133 -6.88 0.69 -4.91
C LYS A 133 -6.19 -0.60 -5.36
N MET A 134 -4.92 -0.78 -5.02
CA MET A 134 -4.07 -1.84 -5.55
C MET A 134 -3.77 -2.89 -4.49
N GLY A 135 -4.58 -3.91 -4.41
CA GLY A 135 -4.24 -5.12 -3.64
C GLY A 135 -3.47 -6.18 -4.42
N LYS A 136 -3.39 -6.04 -5.75
CA LYS A 136 -2.74 -6.98 -6.68
C LYS A 136 -2.17 -6.23 -7.87
N PRO A 137 -1.09 -6.74 -8.51
CA PRO A 137 -0.57 -6.19 -9.75
C PRO A 137 -1.65 -6.10 -10.82
N ASN A 138 -1.60 -5.06 -11.65
CA ASN A 138 -2.47 -4.94 -12.80
C ASN A 138 -2.25 -6.12 -13.74
N LYS A 139 -3.31 -6.83 -14.06
CA LYS A 139 -3.28 -7.87 -15.10
C LYS A 139 -3.62 -7.23 -16.44
N PRO A 140 -3.06 -7.74 -17.56
CA PRO A 140 -3.48 -7.31 -18.87
C PRO A 140 -4.97 -7.69 -19.09
N ASP A 141 -5.64 -6.93 -19.93
CA ASP A 141 -7.04 -7.12 -20.31
C ASP A 141 -7.25 -8.26 -21.32
N TYR A 142 -6.17 -8.77 -21.90
CA TYR A 142 -6.19 -9.93 -22.78
C TYR A 142 -5.93 -11.24 -22.02
N LYS A 143 -6.41 -12.35 -22.58
CA LYS A 143 -6.22 -13.68 -21.99
C LYS A 143 -4.76 -14.13 -22.11
N LEU A 144 -4.15 -14.47 -20.99
CA LEU A 144 -2.83 -15.09 -20.96
C LEU A 144 -2.97 -16.59 -21.22
N PRO A 145 -2.15 -17.18 -22.12
CA PRO A 145 -2.23 -18.60 -22.43
C PRO A 145 -1.97 -19.47 -21.20
N PRO A 146 -2.82 -20.45 -20.90
CA PRO A 146 -2.62 -21.33 -19.74
C PRO A 146 -1.28 -22.09 -19.76
N SER A 147 -0.78 -22.40 -20.96
CA SER A 147 0.47 -23.14 -21.18
C SER A 147 1.71 -22.43 -20.64
N ILE A 148 1.69 -21.09 -20.55
CA ILE A 148 2.84 -20.29 -20.06
C ILE A 148 2.55 -19.65 -18.70
N LYS A 149 1.48 -20.04 -18.01
CA LYS A 149 1.07 -19.42 -16.75
C LYS A 149 2.18 -19.42 -15.68
N THR A 150 3.00 -20.45 -15.62
CA THR A 150 4.11 -20.56 -14.68
C THR A 150 5.31 -19.68 -15.03
N GLN A 151 5.38 -19.20 -16.28
CA GLN A 151 6.44 -18.33 -16.80
C GLN A 151 6.06 -16.85 -16.73
N ILE A 152 4.82 -16.53 -16.30
CA ILE A 152 4.32 -15.16 -16.23
C ILE A 152 4.50 -14.63 -14.81
N ASN A 153 5.25 -13.55 -14.68
CA ASN A 153 5.50 -12.85 -13.44
C ASN A 153 4.94 -11.42 -13.50
N PHE A 154 4.64 -10.87 -12.33
CA PHE A 154 4.21 -9.48 -12.16
C PHE A 154 5.17 -8.69 -11.25
N ASN A 155 6.28 -9.32 -10.89
CA ASN A 155 7.39 -8.78 -10.12
C ASN A 155 8.65 -9.56 -10.49
N LEU A 156 9.79 -9.27 -9.84
CA LEU A 156 11.09 -9.91 -10.13
C LEU A 156 11.33 -11.22 -9.38
N ASP A 157 10.46 -11.61 -8.43
CA ASP A 157 10.71 -12.71 -7.45
C ASP A 157 11.02 -14.08 -8.09
N LYS A 158 10.61 -14.28 -9.33
CA LYS A 158 10.80 -15.56 -10.05
C LYS A 158 11.70 -15.45 -11.27
N CYS A 159 12.43 -14.36 -11.40
CA CYS A 159 13.36 -14.15 -12.48
C CYS A 159 14.75 -14.61 -12.04
N SER A 160 15.44 -15.35 -12.91
CA SER A 160 16.81 -15.81 -12.69
C SER A 160 17.78 -15.09 -13.61
N SER A 161 19.06 -15.47 -13.61
CA SER A 161 20.07 -14.98 -14.53
C SER A 161 20.15 -15.84 -15.81
N ASN A 162 20.70 -15.28 -16.88
CA ASN A 162 20.93 -15.95 -18.17
C ASN A 162 19.63 -16.44 -18.87
N GLU A 163 18.55 -15.73 -18.70
CA GLU A 163 17.26 -16.03 -19.31
C GLU A 163 16.96 -15.12 -20.51
N LYS A 164 15.98 -15.52 -21.33
CA LYS A 164 15.35 -14.66 -22.33
C LYS A 164 14.03 -14.16 -21.77
N ILE A 165 13.93 -12.87 -21.50
CA ILE A 165 12.81 -12.27 -20.79
C ILE A 165 12.10 -11.27 -21.70
N LEU A 166 10.78 -11.43 -21.81
CA LEU A 166 9.91 -10.46 -22.46
C LEU A 166 9.19 -9.62 -21.39
N ILE A 167 9.43 -8.32 -21.39
CA ILE A 167 8.72 -7.36 -20.53
C ILE A 167 7.64 -6.66 -21.34
N VAL A 168 6.40 -6.75 -20.90
CA VAL A 168 5.26 -6.11 -21.54
C VAL A 168 4.82 -4.90 -20.71
N GLY A 169 5.13 -3.71 -21.18
CA GLY A 169 4.83 -2.45 -20.53
C GLY A 169 5.78 -1.34 -20.95
N GLY A 170 5.42 -0.08 -20.69
CA GLY A 170 6.22 1.10 -21.04
C GLY A 170 6.18 2.17 -19.94
N GLY A 171 5.87 1.79 -18.73
CA GLY A 171 5.94 2.68 -17.56
C GLY A 171 7.26 2.50 -16.80
N ASN A 172 7.50 3.36 -15.79
CA ASN A 172 8.70 3.35 -14.96
C ASN A 172 9.06 1.95 -14.44
N SER A 173 8.08 1.17 -13.96
CA SER A 173 8.33 -0.19 -13.47
C SER A 173 8.85 -1.13 -14.56
N ALA A 174 8.39 -1.00 -15.80
CA ALA A 174 8.88 -1.82 -16.89
C ALA A 174 10.33 -1.46 -17.27
N ALA A 175 10.66 -0.18 -17.27
CA ALA A 175 12.02 0.30 -17.51
C ALA A 175 12.99 -0.12 -16.38
N GLU A 176 12.56 0.04 -15.12
CA GLU A 176 13.32 -0.39 -13.94
C GLU A 176 13.59 -1.90 -13.98
N TYR A 177 12.57 -2.71 -14.28
CA TYR A 177 12.73 -4.17 -14.38
C TYR A 177 13.64 -4.56 -15.54
N ALA A 178 13.56 -3.86 -16.67
CA ALA A 178 14.44 -4.12 -17.79
C ALA A 178 15.91 -3.88 -17.42
N TYR A 179 16.19 -2.79 -16.72
CA TYR A 179 17.51 -2.45 -16.23
C TYR A 179 18.05 -3.50 -15.24
N ASP A 180 17.29 -3.78 -14.17
CA ASP A 180 17.70 -4.74 -13.14
C ASP A 180 17.94 -6.16 -13.69
N LEU A 181 17.07 -6.60 -14.61
CA LEU A 181 17.20 -7.93 -15.19
C LEU A 181 18.36 -8.02 -16.21
N ALA A 182 18.69 -6.90 -16.87
CA ALA A 182 19.88 -6.86 -17.75
C ALA A 182 21.17 -7.03 -16.95
N ASP A 183 21.25 -6.46 -15.74
CA ASP A 183 22.40 -6.60 -14.84
C ASP A 183 22.64 -8.07 -14.40
N LEU A 184 21.60 -8.90 -14.46
CA LEU A 184 21.69 -10.34 -14.23
C LEU A 184 22.07 -11.16 -15.47
N ASN A 185 22.62 -10.52 -16.49
CA ASN A 185 23.03 -11.15 -17.75
C ASN A 185 21.85 -11.80 -18.52
N ASN A 186 20.66 -11.23 -18.42
CA ASN A 186 19.49 -11.66 -19.17
C ASN A 186 19.40 -10.98 -20.53
N ASN A 187 18.83 -11.68 -21.51
CA ASN A 187 18.46 -11.10 -22.81
C ASN A 187 17.05 -10.51 -22.70
N ILE A 188 16.95 -9.18 -22.63
CA ILE A 188 15.70 -8.47 -22.36
C ILE A 188 15.08 -7.96 -23.67
N THR A 189 13.81 -8.26 -23.86
CA THR A 189 12.97 -7.63 -24.88
C THR A 189 11.87 -6.85 -24.20
N LEU A 190 11.80 -5.53 -24.45
CA LEU A 190 10.76 -4.64 -23.92
C LEU A 190 9.73 -4.34 -25.02
N VAL A 191 8.46 -4.58 -24.73
CA VAL A 191 7.35 -4.34 -25.67
C VAL A 191 6.38 -3.35 -25.08
N TYR A 192 6.08 -2.30 -25.84
CA TYR A 192 5.12 -1.29 -25.47
C TYR A 192 4.11 -1.03 -26.59
N ARG A 193 2.84 -0.78 -26.22
CA ARG A 193 1.75 -0.59 -27.20
C ARG A 193 1.71 0.81 -27.82
N LYS A 194 2.40 1.79 -27.24
CA LYS A 194 2.47 3.16 -27.78
C LYS A 194 3.78 3.35 -28.53
N ALA A 195 3.87 4.42 -29.33
CA ALA A 195 5.05 4.72 -30.12
C ALA A 195 6.25 5.23 -29.28
N GLU A 196 5.96 5.79 -28.11
CA GLU A 196 6.98 6.38 -27.21
C GLU A 196 6.79 5.90 -25.77
N PHE A 197 7.91 5.80 -25.04
CA PHE A 197 7.98 5.40 -23.63
C PHE A 197 7.67 6.58 -22.69
#